data_27837fcb2c83ec2ebedbbe244d21ec1e
#
_entry.id   27837fcb2c83ec2ebedbbe244d21ec1e
#
_cell.length_a   1.000
_cell.length_b   1.000
_cell.length_c   1.000
_cell.angle_alpha   90.00
_cell.angle_beta   90.00
_cell.angle_gamma   90.00
#
_symmetry.space_group_name_H-M   'P 1'
#
loop_
_entity.id
_entity.type
_entity.pdbx_description
1 polymer ?
#
loop_
_entity_poly.entity_id
_entity_poly.type
_entity_poly.pdbx_seq_one_letter_code
_entity_poly.pdbx_strand_id
1 'polypeptide(L)'
;MALSFFVPEPEIRPGDPPDFAHVDIPAAGALQRPPVDCAPRDIRDYAYSIIRVLNRKGEAVGEWAPKMSKKQLLAGLRHMLLLRAFDARMMIAQRQGKTSFYMQNLGEEAIACAFQTALDRHDMNFPTYRQAGLLVASGYPLVKMMNQVYSNEIGRAHV
;
A
#
# COMPACT_ATOMS: atom_id res chain seq x y z
N MET A 1 42.45 -6.59 -16.48
CA MET A 1 41.82 -7.24 -15.32
C MET A 1 40.33 -7.41 -15.66
N ALA A 2 39.86 -8.65 -15.81
CA ALA A 2 38.44 -8.88 -16.07
C ALA A 2 37.66 -8.63 -14.75
N LEU A 3 36.63 -7.80 -14.80
CA LEU A 3 35.72 -7.61 -13.68
C LEU A 3 34.88 -8.89 -13.54
N SER A 4 35.04 -9.62 -12.45
CA SER A 4 34.14 -10.72 -12.10
C SER A 4 33.03 -10.19 -11.21
N PHE A 5 31.79 -10.37 -11.61
CA PHE A 5 30.65 -10.08 -10.75
C PHE A 5 30.48 -11.22 -9.76
N PHE A 6 30.49 -10.89 -8.48
CA PHE A 6 30.08 -11.83 -7.44
C PHE A 6 28.55 -11.83 -7.36
N VAL A 7 27.96 -12.95 -7.70
CA VAL A 7 26.53 -13.20 -7.48
C VAL A 7 26.43 -14.18 -6.33
N PRO A 8 25.98 -13.75 -5.14
CA PRO A 8 25.81 -14.67 -4.02
C PRO A 8 24.76 -15.74 -4.35
N GLU A 9 25.01 -16.96 -3.91
CA GLU A 9 24.01 -18.02 -3.99
C GLU A 9 22.76 -17.60 -3.17
N PRO A 10 21.56 -17.80 -3.69
CA PRO A 10 20.35 -17.52 -2.92
C PRO A 10 20.24 -18.48 -1.74
N GLU A 11 19.98 -17.95 -0.57
CA GLU A 11 19.77 -18.74 0.66
C GLU A 11 18.51 -19.59 0.58
N ILE A 12 17.49 -19.13 -0.16
CA ILE A 12 16.22 -19.84 -0.38
C ILE A 12 15.94 -19.90 -1.88
N ARG A 13 15.61 -21.08 -2.41
CA ARG A 13 15.22 -21.29 -3.80
C ARG A 13 13.74 -21.59 -3.93
N PRO A 14 13.13 -21.35 -5.12
CA PRO A 14 11.75 -21.76 -5.36
C PRO A 14 11.53 -23.24 -5.07
N GLY A 15 10.61 -23.55 -4.14
CA GLY A 15 10.32 -24.90 -3.69
C GLY A 15 10.92 -25.30 -2.34
N ASP A 16 11.86 -24.50 -1.83
CA ASP A 16 12.37 -24.69 -0.47
C ASP A 16 11.32 -24.23 0.56
N PRO A 17 11.23 -24.88 1.72
CA PRO A 17 10.39 -24.39 2.81
C PRO A 17 10.91 -23.02 3.28
N PRO A 18 10.03 -22.01 3.46
CA PRO A 18 10.47 -20.69 3.90
C PRO A 18 11.00 -20.76 5.33
N ASP A 19 12.18 -20.20 5.54
CA ASP A 19 12.77 -20.01 6.87
C ASP A 19 12.66 -18.56 7.30
N PHE A 20 11.82 -18.29 8.31
CA PHE A 20 11.62 -16.99 8.92
C PHE A 20 12.27 -16.87 10.30
N ALA A 21 13.12 -17.83 10.71
CA ALA A 21 13.75 -17.84 12.03
C ALA A 21 14.62 -16.61 12.30
N HIS A 22 15.13 -15.98 11.22
CA HIS A 22 15.93 -14.75 11.29
C HIS A 22 15.09 -13.47 11.46
N VAL A 23 13.76 -13.56 11.34
CA VAL A 23 12.86 -12.40 11.45
C VAL A 23 12.43 -12.22 12.89
N ASP A 24 12.94 -11.21 13.58
CA ASP A 24 12.43 -10.80 14.88
C ASP A 24 11.23 -9.88 14.70
N ILE A 25 10.05 -10.38 15.13
CA ILE A 25 8.81 -9.61 15.08
C ILE A 25 8.50 -9.09 16.48
N PRO A 26 8.73 -7.80 16.75
CA PRO A 26 8.51 -7.24 18.07
C PRO A 26 7.03 -7.30 18.48
N ALA A 27 6.78 -7.29 19.78
CA ALA A 27 5.42 -7.19 20.29
C ALA A 27 4.74 -5.91 19.81
N ALA A 28 3.41 -5.94 19.70
CA ALA A 28 2.66 -4.74 19.31
C ALA A 28 2.89 -3.60 20.33
N GLY A 29 3.21 -2.42 19.83
CA GLY A 29 3.51 -1.23 20.65
C GLY A 29 4.92 -1.19 21.26
N ALA A 30 5.79 -2.17 20.99
CA ALA A 30 7.13 -2.21 21.56
C ALA A 30 8.09 -1.17 20.96
N LEU A 31 7.90 -0.82 19.70
CA LEU A 31 8.75 0.17 19.03
C LEU A 31 8.30 1.60 19.38
N GLN A 32 9.24 2.39 19.85
CA GLN A 32 9.03 3.80 20.14
C GLN A 32 8.95 4.61 18.83
N ARG A 33 8.17 5.67 18.84
CA ARG A 33 8.11 6.58 17.71
C ARG A 33 9.22 7.63 17.85
N PRO A 34 10.17 7.69 16.92
CA PRO A 34 11.25 8.66 17.00
C PRO A 34 10.72 10.09 16.80
N PRO A 35 11.42 11.11 17.31
CA PRO A 35 11.17 12.50 16.96
C PRO A 35 11.24 12.74 15.46
N VAL A 36 10.46 13.69 14.95
CA VAL A 36 10.40 13.98 13.51
C VAL A 36 11.74 14.49 12.95
N ASP A 37 12.53 15.13 13.81
CA ASP A 37 13.84 15.71 13.51
C ASP A 37 15.02 14.81 13.89
N CYS A 38 14.77 13.53 14.20
CA CYS A 38 15.84 12.59 14.52
C CYS A 38 16.78 12.38 13.33
N ALA A 39 18.05 12.12 13.62
CA ALA A 39 19.02 11.85 12.57
C ALA A 39 18.75 10.47 11.92
N PRO A 40 18.97 10.32 10.60
CA PRO A 40 18.72 9.03 9.91
C PRO A 40 19.47 7.83 10.52
N ARG A 41 20.63 8.05 11.12
CA ARG A 41 21.41 7.02 11.80
C ARG A 41 20.70 6.44 13.02
N ASP A 42 19.86 7.24 13.69
CA ASP A 42 19.21 6.88 14.95
C ASP A 42 17.97 5.99 14.71
N ILE A 43 17.49 5.92 13.46
CA ILE A 43 16.36 5.10 13.03
C ILE A 43 16.76 3.93 12.14
N ARG A 44 18.06 3.66 11.99
CA ARG A 44 18.57 2.59 11.12
C ARG A 44 17.97 1.22 11.46
N ASP A 45 17.78 0.93 12.75
CA ASP A 45 17.30 -0.37 13.22
C ASP A 45 15.82 -0.63 12.85
N TYR A 46 15.05 0.42 12.55
CA TYR A 46 13.67 0.26 12.04
C TYR A 46 13.61 -0.43 10.67
N ALA A 47 14.71 -0.40 9.88
CA ALA A 47 14.78 -1.12 8.62
C ALA A 47 14.71 -2.65 8.79
N TYR A 48 15.04 -3.16 9.98
CA TYR A 48 15.03 -4.57 10.32
C TYR A 48 13.87 -4.98 11.23
N SER A 49 12.92 -4.07 11.45
CA SER A 49 11.80 -4.27 12.36
C SER A 49 10.47 -4.05 11.68
N ILE A 50 9.41 -4.59 12.26
CA ILE A 50 8.03 -4.38 11.82
C ILE A 50 7.29 -3.58 12.88
N ILE A 51 6.78 -2.40 12.51
CA ILE A 51 5.94 -1.59 13.37
C ILE A 51 4.57 -2.25 13.48
N ARG A 52 4.23 -2.73 14.66
CA ARG A 52 2.94 -3.37 14.96
C ARG A 52 2.18 -2.53 15.95
N VAL A 53 0.97 -2.11 15.56
CA VAL A 53 0.08 -1.31 16.39
C VAL A 53 -1.13 -2.08 16.93
N LEU A 54 -1.44 -3.25 16.36
CA LEU A 54 -2.55 -4.08 16.83
C LEU A 54 -2.01 -5.28 17.62
N ASN A 55 -2.49 -5.45 18.85
CA ASN A 55 -2.23 -6.63 19.65
C ASN A 55 -3.15 -7.81 19.21
N ARG A 56 -3.00 -8.98 19.85
CA ARG A 56 -3.81 -10.17 19.53
C ARG A 56 -5.30 -10.01 19.83
N LYS A 57 -5.69 -9.03 20.63
CA LYS A 57 -7.09 -8.71 20.93
C LYS A 57 -7.69 -7.69 19.96
N GLY A 58 -6.90 -7.18 18.99
CA GLY A 58 -7.32 -6.13 18.06
C GLY A 58 -7.31 -4.73 18.66
N GLU A 59 -6.65 -4.53 19.81
CA GLU A 59 -6.53 -3.23 20.45
C GLU A 59 -5.30 -2.50 19.90
N ALA A 60 -5.46 -1.18 19.62
CA ALA A 60 -4.36 -0.33 19.19
C ALA A 60 -3.49 0.05 20.39
N VAL A 61 -2.18 -0.25 20.32
CA VAL A 61 -1.22 -0.04 21.40
C VAL A 61 0.06 0.61 20.89
N GLY A 62 0.75 1.31 21.80
CA GLY A 62 2.03 1.96 21.53
C GLY A 62 1.91 3.33 20.85
N GLU A 63 3.05 3.99 20.72
CA GLU A 63 3.13 5.38 20.24
C GLU A 63 2.80 5.54 18.75
N TRP A 64 2.92 4.47 17.99
CA TRP A 64 2.58 4.44 16.56
C TRP A 64 1.09 4.27 16.29
N ALA A 65 0.29 3.98 17.33
CA ALA A 65 -1.14 3.80 17.16
C ALA A 65 -1.81 5.12 16.71
N PRO A 66 -2.46 5.17 15.54
CA PRO A 66 -3.07 6.40 15.05
C PRO A 66 -4.29 6.77 15.89
N LYS A 67 -4.41 8.06 16.21
CA LYS A 67 -5.61 8.61 16.87
C LYS A 67 -6.68 8.88 15.81
N MET A 68 -7.44 7.86 15.45
CA MET A 68 -8.51 7.95 14.45
C MET A 68 -9.88 7.80 15.07
N SER A 69 -10.82 8.60 14.62
CA SER A 69 -12.23 8.45 14.98
C SER A 69 -12.84 7.20 14.31
N LYS A 70 -13.89 6.64 14.93
CA LYS A 70 -14.67 5.54 14.32
C LYS A 70 -15.16 5.89 12.90
N LYS A 71 -15.55 7.15 12.66
CA LYS A 71 -15.98 7.62 11.34
C LYS A 71 -14.87 7.50 10.29
N GLN A 72 -13.64 7.89 10.64
CA GLN A 72 -12.49 7.78 9.75
C GLN A 72 -12.13 6.32 9.46
N LEU A 73 -12.14 5.46 10.49
CA LEU A 73 -11.87 4.03 10.31
C LEU A 73 -12.90 3.35 9.40
N LEU A 74 -14.20 3.66 9.59
CA LEU A 74 -15.27 3.13 8.74
C LEU A 74 -15.18 3.66 7.30
N ALA A 75 -14.82 4.92 7.11
CA ALA A 75 -14.59 5.49 5.77
C ALA A 75 -13.41 4.79 5.07
N GLY A 76 -12.29 4.60 5.76
CA GLY A 76 -11.14 3.86 5.23
C GLY A 76 -11.50 2.43 4.83
N LEU A 77 -12.19 1.70 5.71
CA LEU A 77 -12.67 0.35 5.41
C LEU A 77 -13.58 0.32 4.17
N ARG A 78 -14.50 1.28 4.06
CA ARG A 78 -15.38 1.40 2.89
C ARG A 78 -14.60 1.62 1.61
N HIS A 79 -13.58 2.48 1.62
CA HIS A 79 -12.74 2.71 0.45
C HIS A 79 -11.96 1.46 0.05
N MET A 80 -11.40 0.73 1.03
CA MET A 80 -10.70 -0.53 0.77
C MET A 80 -11.62 -1.59 0.14
N LEU A 81 -12.83 -1.75 0.67
CA LEU A 81 -13.82 -2.69 0.11
C LEU A 81 -14.27 -2.28 -1.29
N LEU A 82 -14.46 -0.97 -1.53
CA LEU A 82 -14.82 -0.45 -2.83
C LEU A 82 -13.70 -0.68 -3.86
N LEU A 83 -12.45 -0.41 -3.47
CA LEU A 83 -11.28 -0.67 -4.31
C LEU A 83 -11.18 -2.15 -4.66
N ARG A 84 -11.36 -3.04 -3.69
CA ARG A 84 -11.32 -4.50 -3.91
C ARG A 84 -12.41 -4.97 -4.87
N ALA A 85 -13.63 -4.42 -4.74
CA ALA A 85 -14.72 -4.72 -5.67
C ALA A 85 -14.43 -4.22 -7.08
N PHE A 86 -13.86 -3.01 -7.20
CA PHE A 86 -13.41 -2.44 -8.47
C PHE A 86 -12.32 -3.30 -9.11
N ASP A 87 -11.28 -3.67 -8.37
CA ASP A 87 -10.20 -4.54 -8.81
C ASP A 87 -10.71 -5.87 -9.36
N ALA A 88 -11.59 -6.53 -8.62
CA ALA A 88 -12.17 -7.80 -9.03
C ALA A 88 -12.91 -7.65 -10.38
N ARG A 89 -13.67 -6.56 -10.55
CA ARG A 89 -14.40 -6.29 -11.79
C ARG A 89 -13.48 -6.00 -12.96
N MET A 90 -12.43 -5.23 -12.75
CA MET A 90 -11.47 -4.88 -13.80
C MET A 90 -10.63 -6.09 -14.23
N MET A 91 -10.26 -6.97 -13.31
CA MET A 91 -9.58 -8.23 -13.63
C MET A 91 -10.45 -9.16 -14.49
N ILE A 92 -11.75 -9.25 -14.20
CA ILE A 92 -12.67 -10.00 -15.05
C ILE A 92 -12.72 -9.39 -16.45
N ALA A 93 -12.80 -8.07 -16.56
CA ALA A 93 -12.81 -7.37 -17.84
C ALA A 93 -11.53 -7.62 -18.65
N GLN A 94 -10.36 -7.60 -17.99
CA GLN A 94 -9.09 -7.91 -18.62
C GLN A 94 -9.04 -9.36 -19.13
N ARG A 95 -9.44 -10.33 -18.32
CA ARG A 95 -9.49 -11.74 -18.73
C ARG A 95 -10.45 -11.99 -19.88
N GLN A 96 -11.47 -11.15 -20.05
CA GLN A 96 -12.40 -11.17 -21.17
C GLN A 96 -11.87 -10.42 -22.41
N GLY A 97 -10.65 -9.89 -22.36
CA GLY A 97 -10.07 -9.12 -23.46
C GLY A 97 -10.71 -7.74 -23.69
N LYS A 98 -11.49 -7.24 -22.71
CA LYS A 98 -12.16 -5.93 -22.83
C LYS A 98 -11.24 -4.76 -22.50
N THR A 99 -10.12 -5.04 -21.84
CA THR A 99 -9.05 -4.07 -21.55
C THR A 99 -7.71 -4.73 -21.83
N SER A 100 -6.72 -3.94 -22.25
CA SER A 100 -5.39 -4.45 -22.58
C SER A 100 -4.59 -4.79 -21.32
N PHE A 101 -4.70 -3.98 -20.28
CA PHE A 101 -3.92 -4.12 -19.06
C PHE A 101 -4.68 -3.62 -17.84
N TYR A 102 -4.61 -4.37 -16.76
CA TYR A 102 -5.03 -3.95 -15.43
C TYR A 102 -4.16 -4.61 -14.35
N MET A 103 -3.82 -3.87 -13.31
CA MET A 103 -3.09 -4.37 -12.15
C MET A 103 -3.91 -4.12 -10.90
N GLN A 104 -4.13 -5.17 -10.12
CA GLN A 104 -4.85 -5.09 -8.85
C GLN A 104 -4.02 -4.43 -7.75
N ASN A 105 -4.73 -3.83 -6.78
CA ASN A 105 -4.14 -3.22 -5.58
C ASN A 105 -4.19 -4.17 -4.37
N LEU A 106 -4.28 -5.48 -4.58
CA LEU A 106 -4.39 -6.46 -3.51
C LEU A 106 -3.22 -6.37 -2.53
N GLY A 107 -3.55 -6.17 -1.26
CA GLY A 107 -2.58 -5.99 -0.19
C GLY A 107 -2.08 -4.55 0.01
N GLU A 108 -2.36 -3.65 -0.93
CA GLU A 108 -1.94 -2.24 -0.87
C GLU A 108 -3.10 -1.27 -0.56
N GLU A 109 -4.32 -1.77 -0.39
CA GLU A 109 -5.52 -0.94 -0.22
C GLU A 109 -5.43 -0.01 0.99
N ALA A 110 -4.89 -0.53 2.10
CA ALA A 110 -4.78 0.25 3.33
C ALA A 110 -3.77 1.40 3.21
N ILE A 111 -2.65 1.19 2.50
CA ILE A 111 -1.62 2.20 2.29
C ILE A 111 -2.20 3.37 1.49
N ALA A 112 -2.86 3.08 0.37
CA ALA A 112 -3.47 4.10 -0.48
C ALA A 112 -4.54 4.92 0.26
N CYS A 113 -5.41 4.26 1.03
CA CYS A 113 -6.46 4.93 1.81
C CYS A 113 -5.87 5.76 2.95
N ALA A 114 -4.86 5.25 3.65
CA ALA A 114 -4.20 5.97 4.74
C ALA A 114 -3.45 7.20 4.22
N PHE A 115 -2.72 7.06 3.12
CA PHE A 115 -2.01 8.16 2.48
C PHE A 115 -2.97 9.30 2.11
N GLN A 116 -4.08 8.99 1.43
CA GLN A 116 -5.09 10.00 1.07
C GLN A 116 -5.69 10.69 2.31
N THR A 117 -5.85 9.97 3.43
CA THR A 117 -6.36 10.56 4.67
C THR A 117 -5.40 11.56 5.31
N ALA A 118 -4.10 11.41 5.03
CA ALA A 118 -3.04 12.29 5.53
C ALA A 118 -2.81 13.53 4.66
N LEU A 119 -3.35 13.56 3.43
CA LEU A 119 -3.17 14.66 2.51
C LEU A 119 -4.08 15.84 2.82
N ASP A 120 -3.54 17.05 2.61
CA ASP A 120 -4.32 18.26 2.61
C ASP A 120 -5.03 18.48 1.25
N ARG A 121 -6.02 19.34 1.23
CA ARG A 121 -6.80 19.70 0.03
C ARG A 121 -5.93 20.27 -1.11
N HIS A 122 -4.81 20.88 -0.77
CA HIS A 122 -3.90 21.51 -1.72
C HIS A 122 -2.71 20.64 -2.12
N ASP A 123 -2.61 19.44 -1.54
CA ASP A 123 -1.54 18.53 -1.88
C ASP A 123 -1.75 17.94 -3.27
N MET A 124 -0.69 17.97 -4.06
CA MET A 124 -0.70 17.46 -5.42
C MET A 124 -0.12 16.05 -5.44
N ASN A 125 -0.85 15.11 -6.05
CA ASN A 125 -0.46 13.71 -6.15
C ASN A 125 -0.17 13.31 -7.58
N PHE A 126 0.86 12.49 -7.76
CA PHE A 126 1.23 11.88 -9.03
C PHE A 126 1.23 10.35 -8.90
N PRO A 127 0.06 9.72 -8.76
CA PRO A 127 -0.03 8.28 -8.57
C PRO A 127 0.34 7.52 -9.84
N THR A 128 0.88 6.31 -9.65
CA THR A 128 1.07 5.36 -10.74
C THR A 128 -0.20 4.54 -11.00
N TYR A 129 -0.19 3.74 -12.06
CA TYR A 129 -1.31 2.85 -12.41
C TYR A 129 -1.70 1.86 -11.30
N ARG A 130 -0.79 1.54 -10.38
CA ARG A 130 -1.00 0.60 -9.27
C ARG A 130 -1.62 1.27 -8.04
N GLN A 131 -1.86 2.57 -8.08
CA GLN A 131 -2.34 3.34 -6.93
C GLN A 131 -3.76 3.86 -7.12
N ALA A 132 -4.62 3.09 -7.80
CA ALA A 132 -6.04 3.40 -7.98
C ALA A 132 -6.78 3.66 -6.65
N GLY A 133 -6.28 3.10 -5.54
CA GLY A 133 -6.81 3.34 -4.20
C GLY A 133 -6.76 4.80 -3.76
N LEU A 134 -5.78 5.59 -4.21
CA LEU A 134 -5.73 7.03 -3.94
C LEU A 134 -6.92 7.74 -4.59
N LEU A 135 -7.24 7.40 -5.83
CA LEU A 135 -8.37 7.97 -6.55
C LEU A 135 -9.71 7.59 -5.90
N VAL A 136 -9.85 6.32 -5.50
CA VAL A 136 -11.05 5.85 -4.78
C VAL A 136 -11.21 6.61 -3.46
N ALA A 137 -10.16 6.72 -2.68
CA ALA A 137 -10.18 7.39 -1.37
C ALA A 137 -10.38 8.90 -1.47
N SER A 138 -9.94 9.53 -2.58
CA SER A 138 -10.22 10.96 -2.86
C SER A 138 -11.66 11.22 -3.34
N GLY A 139 -12.45 10.17 -3.58
CA GLY A 139 -13.80 10.30 -4.12
C GLY A 139 -13.86 10.49 -5.64
N TYR A 140 -12.79 10.18 -6.36
CA TYR A 140 -12.80 10.26 -7.83
C TYR A 140 -13.86 9.30 -8.41
N PRO A 141 -14.67 9.75 -9.39
CA PRO A 141 -15.78 8.95 -9.89
C PRO A 141 -15.32 7.63 -10.53
N LEU A 142 -15.87 6.50 -10.07
CA LEU A 142 -15.52 5.17 -10.60
C LEU A 142 -15.77 5.04 -12.09
N VAL A 143 -16.81 5.69 -12.62
CA VAL A 143 -17.11 5.70 -14.07
C VAL A 143 -15.94 6.29 -14.85
N LYS A 144 -15.32 7.37 -14.34
CA LYS A 144 -14.15 7.97 -14.98
C LYS A 144 -12.93 7.05 -14.91
N MET A 145 -12.75 6.35 -13.79
CA MET A 145 -11.70 5.33 -13.67
C MET A 145 -11.92 4.19 -14.67
N MET A 146 -13.15 3.70 -14.78
CA MET A 146 -13.51 2.68 -15.77
C MET A 146 -13.25 3.16 -17.20
N ASN A 147 -13.63 4.39 -17.55
CA ASN A 147 -13.38 4.95 -18.86
C ASN A 147 -11.88 4.98 -19.20
N GLN A 148 -11.03 5.31 -18.23
CA GLN A 148 -9.57 5.23 -18.43
C GLN A 148 -9.09 3.79 -18.66
N VAL A 149 -9.55 2.83 -17.86
CA VAL A 149 -9.16 1.42 -18.00
C VAL A 149 -9.64 0.84 -19.34
N TYR A 150 -10.82 1.23 -19.80
CA TYR A 150 -11.39 0.80 -21.09
C TYR A 150 -10.93 1.65 -22.27
N SER A 151 -10.13 2.70 -22.03
CA SER A 151 -9.70 3.67 -23.05
C SER A 151 -10.85 4.37 -23.78
N ASN A 152 -12.00 4.54 -23.11
CA ASN A 152 -13.20 5.16 -23.69
C ASN A 152 -13.13 6.69 -23.77
N GLU A 153 -12.41 7.34 -22.82
CA GLU A 153 -12.16 8.78 -22.82
C GLU A 153 -10.66 9.02 -22.94
N ILE A 154 -10.17 9.17 -24.15
CA ILE A 154 -8.80 9.57 -24.43
C ILE A 154 -8.78 11.10 -24.40
N GLY A 155 -7.88 11.69 -23.62
CA GLY A 155 -7.65 13.14 -23.66
C GLY A 155 -7.76 13.87 -22.33
N ARG A 156 -8.13 13.22 -21.25
CA ARG A 156 -8.07 13.83 -19.91
C ARG A 156 -6.71 13.71 -19.22
N ALA A 157 -5.77 12.99 -19.82
CA ALA A 157 -4.38 12.94 -19.36
C ALA A 157 -3.57 14.19 -19.75
N HIS A 158 -4.16 15.15 -20.44
CA HIS A 158 -3.51 16.34 -20.96
C HIS A 158 -4.15 17.65 -20.49
N VAL A 159 -4.90 17.64 -19.38
CA VAL A 159 -5.44 18.85 -18.76
C VAL A 159 -4.82 19.04 -17.40
#